data_e47aa11755e2b8968a9a62a736b73e1a
#
_entry.id   e47aa11755e2b8968a9a62a736b73e1a
#
_cell.length_a   1.000
_cell.length_b   1.000
_cell.length_c   1.000
_cell.angle_alpha   90.00
_cell.angle_beta   90.00
_cell.angle_gamma   90.00
#
_symmetry.space_group_name_H-M   'P 1'
#
loop_
_entity.id
_entity.type
_entity.pdbx_description
1 polymer ?
#
loop_
_entity_poly.entity_id
_entity_poly.type
_entity_poly.pdbx_seq_one_letter_code
_entity_poly.pdbx_strand_id
1 'polypeptide(L)'
;MDQLPLEVYSSDEVKFIEAEHAKEHNGHCFDLMQQAGKAVFDFIVRECAQAKDVWIFCGKGNNGGDGYIVANLLLENSINHRVFATGVPHEGTEASIAYEYYVRQGGIVEYELPNHGQLPDDGVIAYSAPDVIVDALLGTGTNSSPKGDMAKWIAYINQLNTYVVSIDIPSGVIADTGSVPGMCVSADATVCMLALKPGLLTSDAVDFVGKLEFAPLGVQSYSYYDVFDYSKTTYPVPIMRMSYKDIKPQLPVRLPSFNKSDNGKVLIIAGASGFGGAAILCGTGALRSGAGLVKVALEKDNYQALLSVRPELMTVDLNSAEALQKAIDWADVIAVGPGLGVNERTQRILDTLDDVIDKYVVYDADALNVLSKYEEKFYNENRVITPHPGEAARLLGCTVEAINADRLGSCYKLWQKFGGVVLLKGTGTVVCDGNRLSIINEGSPALATGGSGDLLTGIIASLIAQGLGLEMGVIVGACIHARAGAICGQKEGVIGTLPLDVSKYVRELVNGRD
;
A
#
# COMPACT_ATOMS: atom_id res chain seq x y z
N MET A 1 -11.98 8.44 -2.40
CA MET A 1 -11.49 7.15 -1.92
C MET A 1 -12.59 6.25 -1.33
N ASP A 2 -13.84 6.70 -1.26
CA ASP A 2 -14.90 5.98 -0.54
C ASP A 2 -15.58 4.83 -1.30
N GLN A 3 -15.11 4.44 -2.47
CA GLN A 3 -15.76 3.46 -3.35
C GLN A 3 -14.81 2.41 -3.96
N LEU A 4 -13.56 2.31 -3.49
CA LEU A 4 -12.67 1.25 -3.97
C LEU A 4 -13.11 -0.10 -3.39
N PRO A 5 -13.10 -1.20 -4.20
CA PRO A 5 -13.40 -2.54 -3.72
C PRO A 5 -12.39 -3.00 -2.65
N LEU A 6 -12.79 -3.98 -1.85
CA LEU A 6 -11.89 -4.62 -0.87
C LEU A 6 -10.96 -5.60 -1.57
N GLU A 7 -11.47 -6.34 -2.54
CA GLU A 7 -10.75 -7.36 -3.29
C GLU A 7 -9.78 -6.71 -4.27
N VAL A 8 -8.59 -7.26 -4.35
CA VAL A 8 -7.48 -6.80 -5.20
C VAL A 8 -7.00 -8.00 -6.02
N TYR A 9 -6.73 -7.78 -7.32
CA TYR A 9 -6.45 -8.87 -8.24
C TYR A 9 -5.16 -8.62 -9.01
N SER A 10 -4.31 -9.65 -9.09
CA SER A 10 -3.13 -9.66 -9.95
C SER A 10 -3.50 -9.65 -11.43
N SER A 11 -2.54 -9.33 -12.29
CA SER A 11 -2.75 -9.32 -13.74
C SER A 11 -3.24 -10.67 -14.29
N ASP A 12 -2.83 -11.79 -13.67
CA ASP A 12 -3.27 -13.11 -14.10
C ASP A 12 -4.73 -13.37 -13.72
N GLU A 13 -5.16 -12.90 -12.55
CA GLU A 13 -6.55 -12.97 -12.11
C GLU A 13 -7.46 -12.06 -12.95
N VAL A 14 -6.98 -10.87 -13.32
CA VAL A 14 -7.70 -9.97 -14.24
C VAL A 14 -7.92 -10.65 -15.59
N LYS A 15 -6.89 -11.26 -16.20
CA LYS A 15 -7.01 -12.02 -17.45
C LYS A 15 -8.00 -13.20 -17.32
N PHE A 16 -8.05 -13.84 -16.17
CA PHE A 16 -9.03 -14.90 -15.93
C PHE A 16 -10.45 -14.33 -15.94
N ILE A 17 -10.71 -13.19 -15.27
CA ILE A 17 -12.02 -12.52 -15.26
C ILE A 17 -12.43 -12.13 -16.68
N GLU A 18 -11.51 -11.55 -17.47
CA GLU A 18 -11.75 -11.21 -18.87
C GLU A 18 -12.10 -12.45 -19.71
N ALA A 19 -11.35 -13.57 -19.51
CA ALA A 19 -11.60 -14.80 -20.24
C ALA A 19 -12.95 -15.45 -19.88
N GLU A 20 -13.37 -15.40 -18.61
CA GLU A 20 -14.70 -15.88 -18.21
C GLU A 20 -15.80 -14.98 -18.81
N HIS A 21 -15.65 -13.66 -18.78
CA HIS A 21 -16.57 -12.72 -19.41
C HIS A 21 -16.69 -12.98 -20.92
N ALA A 22 -15.57 -13.19 -21.61
CA ALA A 22 -15.56 -13.50 -23.05
C ALA A 22 -16.35 -14.77 -23.39
N LYS A 23 -16.32 -15.81 -22.55
CA LYS A 23 -17.11 -17.05 -22.79
C LYS A 23 -18.62 -16.78 -22.83
N GLU A 24 -19.10 -15.82 -22.05
CA GLU A 24 -20.50 -15.43 -22.02
C GLU A 24 -20.87 -14.49 -23.18
N HIS A 25 -19.86 -13.85 -23.82
CA HIS A 25 -20.01 -12.84 -24.87
C HIS A 25 -19.43 -13.28 -26.23
N ASN A 26 -19.60 -14.54 -26.61
CA ASN A 26 -19.18 -15.11 -27.91
C ASN A 26 -17.66 -14.99 -28.19
N GLY A 27 -16.84 -14.98 -27.15
CA GLY A 27 -15.39 -14.92 -27.27
C GLY A 27 -14.80 -13.52 -27.41
N HIS A 28 -15.59 -12.45 -27.16
CA HIS A 28 -15.17 -11.07 -27.30
C HIS A 28 -15.29 -10.28 -25.99
N CYS A 29 -14.39 -9.30 -25.79
CA CYS A 29 -14.38 -8.35 -24.69
C CYS A 29 -14.50 -6.89 -25.16
N PHE A 30 -15.00 -6.65 -26.37
CA PHE A 30 -15.11 -5.29 -26.92
C PHE A 30 -16.09 -4.42 -26.12
N ASP A 31 -17.12 -5.01 -25.53
CA ASP A 31 -18.06 -4.34 -24.62
C ASP A 31 -17.34 -3.81 -23.34
N LEU A 32 -16.38 -4.57 -22.79
CA LEU A 32 -15.55 -4.09 -21.67
C LEU A 32 -14.71 -2.89 -22.09
N MET A 33 -14.08 -2.93 -23.27
CA MET A 33 -13.32 -1.81 -23.83
C MET A 33 -14.18 -0.57 -24.02
N GLN A 34 -15.42 -0.73 -24.53
CA GLN A 34 -16.36 0.38 -24.65
C GLN A 34 -16.71 1.00 -23.30
N GLN A 35 -16.94 0.19 -22.28
CA GLN A 35 -17.22 0.65 -20.93
C GLN A 35 -16.00 1.31 -20.28
N ALA A 36 -14.79 0.79 -20.53
CA ALA A 36 -13.53 1.36 -20.03
C ALA A 36 -13.31 2.79 -20.58
N GLY A 37 -13.34 2.95 -21.90
CA GLY A 37 -13.22 4.27 -22.52
C GLY A 37 -14.34 5.23 -22.08
N LYS A 38 -15.58 4.72 -21.92
CA LYS A 38 -16.68 5.52 -21.39
C LYS A 38 -16.44 5.98 -19.95
N ALA A 39 -15.91 5.15 -19.08
CA ALA A 39 -15.61 5.52 -17.70
C ALA A 39 -14.57 6.65 -17.62
N VAL A 40 -13.53 6.62 -18.46
CA VAL A 40 -12.55 7.71 -18.57
C VAL A 40 -13.18 8.98 -19.13
N PHE A 41 -13.98 8.87 -20.18
CA PHE A 41 -14.70 10.01 -20.73
C PHE A 41 -15.61 10.66 -19.68
N ASP A 42 -16.42 9.87 -18.97
CA ASP A 42 -17.31 10.35 -17.91
C ASP A 42 -16.50 11.02 -16.76
N PHE A 43 -15.31 10.47 -16.43
CA PHE A 43 -14.39 11.07 -15.47
C PHE A 43 -13.92 12.45 -15.94
N ILE A 44 -13.46 12.58 -17.19
CA ILE A 44 -12.99 13.84 -17.77
C ILE A 44 -14.10 14.89 -17.76
N VAL A 45 -15.31 14.54 -18.21
CA VAL A 45 -16.45 15.45 -18.24
C VAL A 45 -16.85 15.92 -16.84
N ARG A 46 -16.74 15.05 -15.84
CA ARG A 46 -17.08 15.36 -14.44
C ARG A 46 -16.00 16.20 -13.73
N GLU A 47 -14.74 15.75 -13.80
CA GLU A 47 -13.65 16.34 -13.01
C GLU A 47 -12.95 17.49 -13.74
N CYS A 48 -12.93 17.45 -15.08
CA CYS A 48 -12.27 18.42 -15.94
C CYS A 48 -13.30 19.20 -16.81
N ALA A 49 -14.45 19.56 -16.26
CA ALA A 49 -15.58 20.15 -16.99
C ALA A 49 -15.24 21.47 -17.75
N GLN A 50 -14.11 22.11 -17.45
CA GLN A 50 -13.64 23.32 -18.14
C GLN A 50 -12.63 23.00 -19.26
N ALA A 51 -12.23 21.75 -19.43
CA ALA A 51 -11.31 21.33 -20.47
C ALA A 51 -11.91 21.57 -21.87
N LYS A 52 -11.13 22.23 -22.71
CA LYS A 52 -11.51 22.56 -24.10
C LYS A 52 -10.68 21.79 -25.12
N ASP A 53 -9.52 21.31 -24.73
CA ASP A 53 -8.58 20.57 -25.57
C ASP A 53 -8.02 19.35 -24.82
N VAL A 54 -8.22 18.15 -25.39
CA VAL A 54 -7.82 16.87 -24.80
C VAL A 54 -6.87 16.15 -25.74
N TRP A 55 -5.69 15.77 -25.25
CA TRP A 55 -4.75 14.95 -26.01
C TRP A 55 -4.73 13.53 -25.50
N ILE A 56 -4.87 12.55 -26.39
CA ILE A 56 -4.89 11.13 -26.08
C ILE A 56 -3.64 10.47 -26.65
N PHE A 57 -2.87 9.79 -25.81
CA PHE A 57 -1.66 9.08 -26.19
C PHE A 57 -1.92 7.58 -26.18
N CYS A 58 -2.04 6.96 -27.36
CA CYS A 58 -2.43 5.56 -27.54
C CYS A 58 -1.23 4.65 -27.82
N GLY A 59 -1.16 3.54 -27.09
CA GLY A 59 -0.34 2.38 -27.43
C GLY A 59 -0.99 1.51 -28.51
N LYS A 60 -0.33 0.38 -28.86
CA LYS A 60 -0.84 -0.60 -29.85
C LYS A 60 -1.72 -1.70 -29.24
N GLY A 61 -1.77 -1.81 -27.91
CA GLY A 61 -2.52 -2.82 -27.17
C GLY A 61 -3.90 -2.35 -26.72
N ASN A 62 -4.55 -3.15 -25.85
CA ASN A 62 -5.92 -2.89 -25.38
C ASN A 62 -6.06 -1.55 -24.68
N ASN A 63 -5.06 -1.13 -23.89
CA ASN A 63 -5.08 0.20 -23.25
C ASN A 63 -5.17 1.34 -24.28
N GLY A 64 -4.45 1.21 -25.43
CA GLY A 64 -4.60 2.12 -26.56
C GLY A 64 -6.00 2.04 -27.19
N GLY A 65 -6.60 0.84 -27.19
CA GLY A 65 -7.99 0.63 -27.62
C GLY A 65 -8.99 1.43 -26.78
N ASP A 66 -8.83 1.40 -25.46
CA ASP A 66 -9.63 2.22 -24.53
C ASP A 66 -9.47 3.71 -24.84
N GLY A 67 -8.24 4.14 -25.16
CA GLY A 67 -7.93 5.51 -25.60
C GLY A 67 -8.67 5.91 -26.89
N TYR A 68 -8.79 5.01 -27.88
CA TYR A 68 -9.58 5.27 -29.08
C TYR A 68 -11.08 5.35 -28.80
N ILE A 69 -11.61 4.59 -27.83
CA ILE A 69 -13.00 4.76 -27.38
C ILE A 69 -13.21 6.14 -26.75
N VAL A 70 -12.26 6.61 -25.90
CA VAL A 70 -12.30 7.99 -25.37
C VAL A 70 -12.32 9.00 -26.50
N ALA A 71 -11.44 8.85 -27.51
CA ALA A 71 -11.38 9.73 -28.66
C ALA A 71 -12.70 9.76 -29.47
N ASN A 72 -13.32 8.60 -29.67
CA ASN A 72 -14.64 8.51 -30.31
C ASN A 72 -15.71 9.30 -29.56
N LEU A 73 -15.77 9.14 -28.23
CA LEU A 73 -16.74 9.84 -27.39
C LEU A 73 -16.51 11.36 -27.40
N LEU A 74 -15.24 11.82 -27.42
CA LEU A 74 -14.91 13.24 -27.55
C LEU A 74 -15.36 13.79 -28.91
N LEU A 75 -15.13 13.03 -29.99
CA LEU A 75 -15.57 13.39 -31.35
C LEU A 75 -17.09 13.53 -31.43
N GLU A 76 -17.83 12.53 -30.95
CA GLU A 76 -19.29 12.51 -30.93
C GLU A 76 -19.90 13.67 -30.13
N ASN A 77 -19.21 14.10 -29.04
CA ASN A 77 -19.64 15.23 -28.22
C ASN A 77 -19.05 16.58 -28.64
N SER A 78 -18.37 16.63 -29.81
CA SER A 78 -17.76 17.85 -30.36
C SER A 78 -16.77 18.55 -29.39
N ILE A 79 -16.07 17.77 -28.59
CA ILE A 79 -14.98 18.24 -27.72
C ILE A 79 -13.68 18.20 -28.53
N ASN A 80 -12.93 19.32 -28.56
CA ASN A 80 -11.67 19.38 -29.27
C ASN A 80 -10.66 18.39 -28.70
N HIS A 81 -10.02 17.61 -29.56
CA HIS A 81 -9.07 16.59 -29.14
C HIS A 81 -8.08 16.25 -30.26
N ARG A 82 -6.95 15.69 -29.85
CA ARG A 82 -5.94 15.12 -30.75
C ARG A 82 -5.55 13.72 -30.25
N VAL A 83 -5.30 12.82 -31.18
CA VAL A 83 -4.86 11.46 -30.88
C VAL A 83 -3.47 11.25 -31.43
N PHE A 84 -2.56 10.90 -30.53
CA PHE A 84 -1.17 10.52 -30.83
C PHE A 84 -1.01 9.03 -30.57
N ALA A 85 -0.43 8.29 -31.53
CA ALA A 85 -0.27 6.85 -31.37
C ALA A 85 1.13 6.37 -31.70
N THR A 86 1.65 5.43 -30.90
CA THR A 86 2.97 4.80 -31.13
C THR A 86 2.97 3.86 -32.33
N GLY A 87 1.84 3.71 -33.01
CA GLY A 87 1.62 2.93 -34.24
C GLY A 87 0.22 2.34 -34.28
N VAL A 88 -0.09 1.69 -35.38
CA VAL A 88 -1.41 1.06 -35.63
C VAL A 88 -1.56 -0.20 -34.75
N PRO A 89 -2.71 -0.43 -34.09
CA PRO A 89 -3.01 -1.68 -33.40
C PRO A 89 -2.93 -2.91 -34.31
N HIS A 90 -2.69 -4.08 -33.74
CA HIS A 90 -2.65 -5.32 -34.51
C HIS A 90 -4.04 -5.69 -35.07
N GLU A 91 -4.09 -6.07 -36.35
CA GLU A 91 -5.32 -6.47 -37.02
C GLU A 91 -6.04 -7.61 -36.28
N GLY A 92 -7.36 -7.53 -36.18
CA GLY A 92 -8.20 -8.55 -35.52
C GLY A 92 -8.29 -8.44 -34.01
N THR A 93 -7.67 -7.41 -33.37
CA THR A 93 -7.82 -7.13 -31.94
C THR A 93 -8.95 -6.15 -31.68
N GLU A 94 -9.49 -6.14 -30.45
CA GLU A 94 -10.47 -5.14 -30.00
C GLU A 94 -9.94 -3.70 -30.18
N ALA A 95 -8.64 -3.50 -29.93
CA ALA A 95 -7.99 -2.21 -30.15
C ALA A 95 -8.03 -1.79 -31.63
N SER A 96 -7.88 -2.74 -32.59
CA SER A 96 -8.01 -2.41 -34.02
C SER A 96 -9.44 -2.03 -34.41
N ILE A 97 -10.44 -2.67 -33.81
CA ILE A 97 -11.85 -2.32 -34.01
C ILE A 97 -12.13 -0.89 -33.54
N ALA A 98 -11.66 -0.52 -32.35
CA ALA A 98 -11.82 0.83 -31.80
C ALA A 98 -11.10 1.89 -32.65
N TYR A 99 -9.86 1.61 -33.07
CA TYR A 99 -9.07 2.46 -33.97
C TYR A 99 -9.77 2.67 -35.32
N GLU A 100 -10.20 1.59 -35.99
CA GLU A 100 -10.88 1.66 -37.29
C GLU A 100 -12.19 2.44 -37.19
N TYR A 101 -12.94 2.24 -36.09
CA TYR A 101 -14.18 2.99 -35.89
C TYR A 101 -13.88 4.50 -35.79
N TYR A 102 -12.88 4.90 -34.98
CA TYR A 102 -12.47 6.30 -34.84
C TYR A 102 -12.09 6.93 -36.21
N VAL A 103 -11.26 6.25 -36.99
CA VAL A 103 -10.82 6.75 -38.30
C VAL A 103 -12.00 6.85 -39.29
N ARG A 104 -12.92 5.87 -39.27
CA ARG A 104 -14.13 5.89 -40.14
C ARG A 104 -15.07 7.05 -39.79
N GLN A 105 -15.12 7.48 -38.54
CA GLN A 105 -15.89 8.66 -38.10
C GLN A 105 -15.20 9.99 -38.47
N GLY A 106 -14.05 9.97 -39.14
CA GLY A 106 -13.28 11.14 -39.52
C GLY A 106 -12.21 11.57 -38.51
N GLY A 107 -11.95 10.75 -37.51
CA GLY A 107 -10.87 10.98 -36.54
C GLY A 107 -9.48 10.92 -37.18
N ILE A 108 -8.59 11.77 -36.75
CA ILE A 108 -7.19 11.86 -37.22
C ILE A 108 -6.25 11.32 -36.16
N VAL A 109 -5.30 10.44 -36.56
CA VAL A 109 -4.28 9.88 -35.69
C VAL A 109 -2.91 10.35 -36.16
N GLU A 110 -2.15 10.91 -35.23
CA GLU A 110 -0.78 11.39 -35.45
C GLU A 110 0.21 10.37 -34.87
N TYR A 111 1.28 10.09 -35.62
CA TYR A 111 2.28 9.07 -35.22
C TYR A 111 3.60 9.67 -34.77
N GLU A 112 3.68 10.98 -34.69
CA GLU A 112 4.84 11.73 -34.23
C GLU A 112 4.44 12.62 -33.04
N LEU A 113 5.36 12.81 -32.10
CA LEU A 113 5.16 13.75 -31.00
C LEU A 113 5.10 15.18 -31.53
N PRO A 114 4.20 16.02 -31.01
CA PRO A 114 4.14 17.43 -31.38
C PRO A 114 5.48 18.12 -31.04
N ASN A 115 5.99 18.92 -31.95
CA ASN A 115 7.17 19.74 -31.70
C ASN A 115 6.81 20.93 -30.80
N HIS A 116 7.20 20.88 -29.53
CA HIS A 116 7.16 22.02 -28.62
C HIS A 116 8.54 22.70 -28.56
N GLY A 117 8.57 24.02 -28.79
CA GLY A 117 9.66 24.85 -28.29
C GLY A 117 10.78 25.26 -29.24
N GLN A 118 10.66 25.09 -30.55
CA GLN A 118 11.36 25.99 -31.46
C GLN A 118 10.33 26.95 -32.05
N LEU A 119 10.45 28.25 -31.69
CA LEU A 119 9.85 29.31 -32.50
C LEU A 119 10.48 29.15 -33.88
N PRO A 120 9.70 28.83 -34.91
CA PRO A 120 10.28 28.69 -36.22
C PRO A 120 10.46 30.08 -36.81
N ASP A 121 11.62 30.30 -37.40
CA ASP A 121 11.77 31.34 -38.43
C ASP A 121 10.80 31.14 -39.62
N ASP A 122 10.08 30.02 -39.68
CA ASP A 122 9.27 29.53 -40.78
C ASP A 122 7.76 29.33 -40.48
N GLY A 123 7.20 29.94 -39.42
CA GLY A 123 5.75 30.01 -39.26
C GLY A 123 5.05 28.69 -38.85
N VAL A 124 5.73 27.75 -38.20
CA VAL A 124 5.11 26.55 -37.64
C VAL A 124 4.28 26.93 -36.41
N ILE A 125 3.07 26.42 -36.30
CA ILE A 125 2.15 26.65 -35.21
C ILE A 125 2.75 26.02 -33.95
N ALA A 126 3.17 26.85 -32.99
CA ALA A 126 3.46 26.39 -31.64
C ALA A 126 2.12 25.97 -31.02
N TYR A 127 1.92 24.65 -30.82
CA TYR A 127 0.74 24.17 -30.11
C TYR A 127 0.79 24.63 -28.66
N SER A 128 -0.31 25.19 -28.17
CA SER A 128 -0.52 25.35 -26.72
C SER A 128 -0.64 23.97 -26.08
N ALA A 129 -0.14 23.79 -24.85
CA ALA A 129 -0.39 22.57 -24.11
C ALA A 129 -1.91 22.32 -23.98
N PRO A 130 -2.39 21.05 -24.03
CA PRO A 130 -3.81 20.74 -23.85
C PRO A 130 -4.24 21.01 -22.41
N ASP A 131 -5.53 21.05 -22.17
CA ASP A 131 -6.07 21.16 -20.81
C ASP A 131 -6.00 19.81 -20.07
N VAL A 132 -6.15 18.69 -20.80
CA VAL A 132 -6.10 17.32 -20.27
C VAL A 132 -5.30 16.42 -21.20
N ILE A 133 -4.51 15.54 -20.62
CA ILE A 133 -3.85 14.43 -21.30
C ILE A 133 -4.49 13.12 -20.83
N VAL A 134 -4.76 12.22 -21.77
CA VAL A 134 -5.15 10.83 -21.50
C VAL A 134 -3.96 9.93 -21.82
N ASP A 135 -3.42 9.27 -20.81
CA ASP A 135 -2.39 8.25 -20.97
C ASP A 135 -3.03 6.89 -21.21
N ALA A 136 -2.93 6.43 -22.42
CA ALA A 136 -3.38 5.13 -22.93
C ALA A 136 -2.23 4.36 -23.61
N LEU A 137 -0.96 4.59 -23.20
CA LEU A 137 0.21 4.00 -23.86
C LEU A 137 0.42 2.53 -23.48
N LEU A 138 0.47 2.22 -22.18
CA LEU A 138 0.76 0.90 -21.64
C LEU A 138 -0.25 0.54 -20.54
N GLY A 139 -0.68 -0.71 -20.50
CA GLY A 139 -1.57 -1.26 -19.47
C GLY A 139 -0.90 -2.37 -18.65
N THR A 140 -1.70 -3.26 -18.07
CA THR A 140 -1.28 -4.37 -17.15
C THR A 140 -0.26 -5.35 -17.73
N GLY A 141 -0.09 -5.40 -19.05
CA GLY A 141 0.91 -6.25 -19.71
C GLY A 141 2.37 -5.79 -19.54
N THR A 142 2.61 -4.62 -18.92
CA THR A 142 3.96 -4.09 -18.69
C THR A 142 4.62 -4.81 -17.52
N ASN A 143 5.81 -5.37 -17.76
CA ASN A 143 6.61 -6.08 -16.76
C ASN A 143 8.09 -5.67 -16.75
N SER A 144 8.45 -4.64 -17.48
CA SER A 144 9.82 -4.13 -17.59
C SER A 144 9.83 -2.64 -17.89
N SER A 145 11.00 -2.01 -17.71
CA SER A 145 11.20 -0.59 -18.02
C SER A 145 10.83 -0.25 -19.47
N PRO A 146 10.00 0.78 -19.70
CA PRO A 146 9.77 1.32 -21.05
C PRO A 146 11.09 1.73 -21.73
N LYS A 147 11.24 1.40 -23.02
CA LYS A 147 12.46 1.66 -23.77
C LYS A 147 12.17 2.36 -25.09
N GLY A 148 13.22 2.94 -25.69
CA GLY A 148 13.15 3.54 -27.02
C GLY A 148 12.11 4.65 -27.10
N ASP A 149 11.23 4.57 -28.10
CA ASP A 149 10.24 5.60 -28.35
C ASP A 149 9.18 5.67 -27.25
N MET A 150 8.82 4.55 -26.62
CA MET A 150 7.87 4.55 -25.50
C MET A 150 8.38 5.41 -24.33
N ALA A 151 9.65 5.28 -23.96
CA ALA A 151 10.27 6.13 -22.92
C ALA A 151 10.26 7.62 -23.33
N LYS A 152 10.47 7.94 -24.60
CA LYS A 152 10.40 9.32 -25.10
C LYS A 152 8.98 9.89 -24.96
N TRP A 153 7.97 9.09 -25.27
CA TRP A 153 6.56 9.51 -25.18
C TRP A 153 6.14 9.77 -23.75
N ILE A 154 6.52 8.89 -22.83
CA ILE A 154 6.30 9.09 -21.38
C ILE A 154 7.01 10.37 -20.91
N ALA A 155 8.27 10.56 -21.28
CA ALA A 155 9.03 11.78 -20.95
C ALA A 155 8.34 13.04 -21.48
N TYR A 156 7.81 12.98 -22.68
CA TYR A 156 7.08 14.08 -23.30
C TYR A 156 5.81 14.43 -22.51
N ILE A 157 4.98 13.45 -22.14
CA ILE A 157 3.77 13.65 -21.32
C ILE A 157 4.16 14.35 -20.00
N ASN A 158 5.17 13.85 -19.30
CA ASN A 158 5.60 14.40 -18.02
C ASN A 158 6.19 15.82 -18.09
N GLN A 159 6.62 16.27 -19.28
CA GLN A 159 7.13 17.63 -19.49
C GLN A 159 6.01 18.66 -19.70
N LEU A 160 4.82 18.18 -20.10
CA LEU A 160 3.67 19.03 -20.34
C LEU A 160 2.95 19.33 -19.01
N ASN A 161 3.21 20.37 -18.34
CA ASN A 161 2.56 20.74 -17.05
C ASN A 161 1.01 20.85 -17.18
N THR A 162 0.36 19.70 -17.45
CA THR A 162 -1.04 19.53 -17.82
C THR A 162 -1.64 18.42 -16.97
N TYR A 163 -2.94 18.47 -16.68
CA TYR A 163 -3.64 17.43 -15.94
C TYR A 163 -3.64 16.09 -16.70
N VAL A 164 -3.07 15.06 -16.10
CA VAL A 164 -2.90 13.73 -16.73
C VAL A 164 -3.84 12.71 -16.10
N VAL A 165 -4.64 12.06 -16.95
CA VAL A 165 -5.52 10.93 -16.59
C VAL A 165 -4.97 9.65 -17.20
N SER A 166 -4.50 8.70 -16.39
CA SER A 166 -4.08 7.38 -16.88
C SER A 166 -5.25 6.40 -16.91
N ILE A 167 -5.33 5.67 -18.02
CA ILE A 167 -6.27 4.55 -18.20
C ILE A 167 -5.69 3.31 -17.52
N ASP A 168 -6.44 2.73 -16.62
CA ASP A 168 -6.17 1.50 -15.87
C ASP A 168 -4.98 1.60 -14.91
N ILE A 169 -3.78 1.86 -15.40
CA ILE A 169 -2.55 2.11 -14.63
C ILE A 169 -1.67 3.14 -15.34
N PRO A 170 -0.91 3.97 -14.62
CA PRO A 170 0.04 4.86 -15.27
C PRO A 170 1.08 4.10 -16.08
N SER A 171 1.28 4.51 -17.33
CA SER A 171 2.19 3.81 -18.24
C SER A 171 3.61 3.75 -17.70
N GLY A 172 4.13 2.53 -17.53
CA GLY A 172 5.45 2.26 -16.94
C GLY A 172 5.44 1.73 -15.50
N VAL A 173 4.31 1.75 -14.83
CA VAL A 173 4.08 1.09 -13.55
C VAL A 173 3.82 -0.41 -13.76
N ILE A 174 4.36 -1.26 -12.89
CA ILE A 174 4.08 -2.70 -12.88
C ILE A 174 2.81 -2.97 -12.07
N ALA A 175 1.79 -3.49 -12.73
CA ALA A 175 0.44 -3.67 -12.16
C ALA A 175 0.40 -4.52 -10.89
N ASP A 176 1.21 -5.58 -10.81
CA ASP A 176 1.18 -6.54 -9.69
C ASP A 176 2.00 -6.06 -8.48
N THR A 177 3.07 -5.32 -8.71
CA THR A 177 4.04 -4.98 -7.64
C THR A 177 4.08 -3.51 -7.28
N GLY A 178 3.61 -2.61 -8.15
CA GLY A 178 3.74 -1.17 -7.99
C GLY A 178 5.17 -0.66 -8.18
N SER A 179 6.09 -1.52 -8.61
CA SER A 179 7.44 -1.07 -8.91
C SER A 179 7.48 -0.23 -10.18
N VAL A 180 8.41 0.72 -10.21
CA VAL A 180 8.67 1.60 -11.34
C VAL A 180 10.10 1.36 -11.81
N PRO A 181 10.34 0.36 -12.68
CA PRO A 181 11.69 -0.05 -13.05
C PRO A 181 12.43 0.96 -13.95
N GLY A 182 11.77 2.04 -14.33
CA GLY A 182 12.31 3.08 -15.18
C GLY A 182 11.44 4.32 -15.19
N MET A 183 11.20 4.88 -16.36
CA MET A 183 10.32 6.03 -16.51
C MET A 183 8.85 5.59 -16.55
N CYS A 184 8.00 6.30 -15.83
CA CYS A 184 6.54 6.13 -15.87
C CYS A 184 5.83 7.47 -16.02
N VAL A 185 4.57 7.45 -16.42
CA VAL A 185 3.70 8.63 -16.43
C VAL A 185 3.38 9.03 -14.99
N SER A 186 3.51 10.32 -14.70
CA SER A 186 3.05 10.93 -13.45
C SER A 186 1.61 11.42 -13.66
N ALA A 187 0.64 10.60 -13.24
CA ALA A 187 -0.77 10.92 -13.40
C ALA A 187 -1.30 11.77 -12.24
N ASP A 188 -2.19 12.72 -12.56
CA ASP A 188 -3.00 13.42 -11.55
C ASP A 188 -4.21 12.57 -11.13
N ALA A 189 -4.67 11.70 -12.03
CA ALA A 189 -5.70 10.70 -11.75
C ALA A 189 -5.47 9.41 -12.53
N THR A 190 -5.88 8.30 -11.94
CA THR A 190 -5.91 6.98 -12.60
C THR A 190 -7.30 6.39 -12.47
N VAL A 191 -7.90 6.01 -13.61
CA VAL A 191 -9.18 5.30 -13.63
C VAL A 191 -8.88 3.82 -13.83
N CYS A 192 -8.90 3.07 -12.73
CA CYS A 192 -8.64 1.62 -12.72
C CYS A 192 -9.86 0.85 -13.20
N MET A 193 -9.66 -0.11 -14.10
CA MET A 193 -10.72 -0.83 -14.82
C MET A 193 -10.93 -2.23 -14.29
N LEU A 194 -12.17 -2.73 -14.31
CA LEU A 194 -12.60 -4.12 -14.10
C LEU A 194 -12.32 -4.66 -12.70
N ALA A 195 -11.07 -4.62 -12.25
CA ALA A 195 -10.61 -5.11 -10.96
C ALA A 195 -9.45 -4.25 -10.46
N LEU A 196 -9.39 -4.02 -9.14
CA LEU A 196 -8.34 -3.20 -8.52
C LEU A 196 -7.01 -3.97 -8.52
N LYS A 197 -5.93 -3.34 -8.99
CA LYS A 197 -4.60 -3.96 -9.07
C LYS A 197 -3.75 -3.60 -7.84
N PRO A 198 -2.97 -4.56 -7.31
CA PRO A 198 -2.17 -4.32 -6.10
C PRO A 198 -1.11 -3.23 -6.30
N GLY A 199 -0.52 -3.13 -7.49
CA GLY A 199 0.49 -2.14 -7.79
C GLY A 199 0.03 -0.69 -7.73
N LEU A 200 -1.26 -0.42 -7.77
CA LEU A 200 -1.81 0.94 -7.58
C LEU A 200 -1.82 1.37 -6.10
N LEU A 201 -1.58 0.45 -5.17
CA LEU A 201 -1.77 0.64 -3.73
C LEU A 201 -0.47 0.57 -2.92
N THR A 202 0.65 0.18 -3.52
CA THR A 202 1.91 -0.06 -2.80
C THR A 202 3.13 0.31 -3.65
N SER A 203 4.31 0.33 -3.02
CA SER A 203 5.60 0.63 -3.65
C SER A 203 5.69 2.06 -4.21
N ASP A 204 6.54 2.27 -5.21
CA ASP A 204 6.82 3.58 -5.80
C ASP A 204 5.63 4.12 -6.62
N ALA A 205 4.76 3.26 -7.10
CA ALA A 205 3.61 3.64 -7.92
C ALA A 205 2.65 4.63 -7.24
N VAL A 206 2.57 4.61 -5.91
CA VAL A 206 1.70 5.53 -5.14
C VAL A 206 2.04 7.01 -5.41
N ASP A 207 3.29 7.32 -5.76
CA ASP A 207 3.72 8.67 -6.11
C ASP A 207 3.28 9.10 -7.52
N PHE A 208 2.81 8.17 -8.36
CA PHE A 208 2.49 8.39 -9.78
C PHE A 208 1.02 8.14 -10.14
N VAL A 209 0.25 7.53 -9.24
CA VAL A 209 -1.17 7.15 -9.48
C VAL A 209 -2.12 8.33 -9.38
N GLY A 210 -1.80 9.33 -8.59
CA GLY A 210 -2.69 10.46 -8.31
C GLY A 210 -4.02 10.05 -7.64
N LYS A 211 -5.11 10.69 -8.03
CA LYS A 211 -6.46 10.34 -7.57
C LYS A 211 -6.90 9.02 -8.19
N LEU A 212 -7.01 7.97 -7.39
CA LEU A 212 -7.47 6.66 -7.86
C LEU A 212 -9.00 6.58 -7.89
N GLU A 213 -9.55 6.25 -9.05
CA GLU A 213 -10.96 5.95 -9.27
C GLU A 213 -11.13 4.53 -9.81
N PHE A 214 -12.24 3.86 -9.49
CA PHE A 214 -12.50 2.48 -9.90
C PHE A 214 -13.74 2.39 -10.77
N ALA A 215 -13.61 1.72 -11.93
CA ALA A 215 -14.67 1.44 -12.88
C ALA A 215 -14.87 -0.08 -13.03
N PRO A 216 -15.96 -0.65 -12.49
CA PRO A 216 -16.19 -2.12 -12.49
C PRO A 216 -16.59 -2.68 -13.86
N LEU A 217 -16.83 -1.86 -14.86
CA LEU A 217 -17.23 -2.22 -16.24
C LEU A 217 -18.45 -3.16 -16.32
N GLY A 218 -19.38 -3.06 -15.35
CA GLY A 218 -20.54 -3.93 -15.27
C GLY A 218 -20.26 -5.36 -14.79
N VAL A 219 -19.01 -5.71 -14.51
CA VAL A 219 -18.60 -7.01 -14.01
C VAL A 219 -18.50 -6.99 -12.49
N GLN A 220 -19.07 -8.01 -11.84
CA GLN A 220 -18.95 -8.19 -10.38
C GLN A 220 -17.69 -9.03 -10.08
N SER A 221 -16.51 -8.39 -10.13
CA SER A 221 -15.22 -9.09 -9.96
C SER A 221 -15.13 -9.90 -8.66
N TYR A 222 -15.77 -9.46 -7.57
CA TYR A 222 -15.81 -10.18 -6.30
C TYR A 222 -16.42 -11.60 -6.41
N SER A 223 -17.29 -11.87 -7.40
CA SER A 223 -17.87 -13.19 -7.60
C SER A 223 -16.85 -14.24 -8.02
N TYR A 224 -15.69 -13.83 -8.49
CA TYR A 224 -14.60 -14.72 -8.89
C TYR A 224 -13.62 -15.04 -7.77
N TYR A 225 -13.67 -14.32 -6.64
CA TYR A 225 -12.70 -14.44 -5.54
C TYR A 225 -12.56 -15.89 -5.01
N ASP A 226 -13.66 -16.61 -4.87
CA ASP A 226 -13.67 -18.00 -4.38
C ASP A 226 -13.43 -19.05 -5.49
N VAL A 227 -13.31 -18.62 -6.75
CA VAL A 227 -13.19 -19.52 -7.92
C VAL A 227 -11.75 -19.67 -8.38
N PHE A 228 -10.87 -18.75 -7.97
CA PHE A 228 -9.47 -18.78 -8.38
C PHE A 228 -8.70 -19.97 -7.78
N ASP A 229 -7.89 -20.59 -8.63
CA ASP A 229 -6.85 -21.51 -8.19
C ASP A 229 -5.57 -20.71 -7.85
N TYR A 230 -5.50 -20.21 -6.64
CA TYR A 230 -4.39 -19.36 -6.17
C TYR A 230 -3.01 -20.05 -6.28
N SER A 231 -2.95 -21.38 -6.42
CA SER A 231 -1.67 -22.06 -6.67
C SER A 231 -1.07 -21.76 -8.05
N LYS A 232 -1.85 -21.17 -8.95
CA LYS A 232 -1.47 -20.81 -10.33
C LYS A 232 -1.37 -19.32 -10.57
N THR A 233 -1.65 -18.50 -9.57
CA THR A 233 -1.57 -17.04 -9.66
C THR A 233 -0.20 -16.53 -9.19
N THR A 234 0.10 -15.28 -9.48
CA THR A 234 1.36 -14.60 -9.07
C THR A 234 1.54 -14.67 -7.56
N TYR A 235 0.47 -14.53 -6.79
CA TYR A 235 0.47 -14.65 -5.33
C TYR A 235 -0.41 -15.82 -4.90
N PRO A 236 0.11 -16.77 -4.09
CA PRO A 236 -0.58 -18.03 -3.80
C PRO A 236 -1.70 -17.91 -2.76
N VAL A 237 -2.10 -16.69 -2.44
CA VAL A 237 -3.19 -16.33 -1.51
C VAL A 237 -3.90 -15.08 -2.01
N PRO A 238 -5.18 -14.88 -1.66
CA PRO A 238 -5.93 -13.70 -2.04
C PRO A 238 -5.34 -12.40 -1.46
N ILE A 239 -5.59 -11.30 -2.17
CA ILE A 239 -5.16 -9.96 -1.78
C ILE A 239 -6.37 -9.11 -1.44
N MET A 240 -6.30 -8.37 -0.34
CA MET A 240 -7.33 -7.44 0.12
C MET A 240 -6.75 -6.04 0.33
N ARG A 241 -7.53 -5.03 0.03
CA ARG A 241 -7.27 -3.65 0.46
C ARG A 241 -7.93 -3.40 1.81
N MET A 242 -7.22 -2.75 2.73
CA MET A 242 -7.74 -2.39 4.06
C MET A 242 -7.52 -0.91 4.34
N SER A 243 -8.55 -0.26 4.88
CA SER A 243 -8.53 1.12 5.37
C SER A 243 -9.15 1.24 6.74
N TYR A 244 -9.00 2.39 7.39
CA TYR A 244 -9.64 2.63 8.69
C TYR A 244 -11.17 2.44 8.65
N LYS A 245 -11.82 2.84 7.55
CA LYS A 245 -13.27 2.66 7.37
C LYS A 245 -13.67 1.19 7.42
N ASP A 246 -12.85 0.32 6.81
CA ASP A 246 -13.14 -1.12 6.71
C ASP A 246 -12.96 -1.82 8.06
N ILE A 247 -12.00 -1.36 8.88
CA ILE A 247 -11.71 -1.96 10.20
C ILE A 247 -12.52 -1.35 11.35
N LYS A 248 -13.22 -0.24 11.13
CA LYS A 248 -13.98 0.46 12.18
C LYS A 248 -14.96 -0.42 12.94
N PRO A 249 -15.68 -1.38 12.32
CA PRO A 249 -16.53 -2.33 13.03
C PRO A 249 -15.80 -3.30 13.95
N GLN A 250 -14.48 -3.45 13.78
CA GLN A 250 -13.62 -4.37 14.54
C GLN A 250 -12.95 -3.69 15.74
N LEU A 251 -13.19 -2.40 15.97
CA LEU A 251 -12.59 -1.67 17.09
C LEU A 251 -13.00 -2.28 18.43
N PRO A 252 -12.08 -2.35 19.42
CA PRO A 252 -12.39 -2.90 20.74
C PRO A 252 -13.52 -2.13 21.43
N VAL A 253 -14.46 -2.84 22.01
CA VAL A 253 -15.55 -2.25 22.80
C VAL A 253 -15.30 -2.45 24.28
N ARG A 254 -15.37 -1.38 25.08
CA ARG A 254 -15.26 -1.45 26.52
C ARG A 254 -16.65 -1.48 27.17
N LEU A 255 -16.93 -2.55 27.90
CA LEU A 255 -18.15 -2.64 28.69
C LEU A 255 -18.00 -1.85 30.00
N PRO A 256 -19.11 -1.30 30.55
CA PRO A 256 -19.08 -0.59 31.84
C PRO A 256 -18.56 -1.43 33.01
N SER A 257 -18.64 -2.76 32.93
CA SER A 257 -18.16 -3.70 33.93
C SER A 257 -16.66 -3.99 33.86
N PHE A 258 -15.97 -3.57 32.78
CA PHE A 258 -14.56 -3.87 32.59
C PHE A 258 -13.68 -3.16 33.61
N ASN A 259 -12.76 -3.90 34.18
CA ASN A 259 -11.66 -3.38 34.99
C ASN A 259 -10.37 -3.27 34.14
N LYS A 260 -9.29 -2.75 34.73
CA LYS A 260 -8.02 -2.55 34.04
C LYS A 260 -7.41 -3.82 33.44
N SER A 261 -7.63 -4.99 34.05
CA SER A 261 -7.09 -6.26 33.56
C SER A 261 -7.85 -6.80 32.37
N ASP A 262 -9.15 -6.48 32.25
CA ASP A 262 -9.99 -6.93 31.14
C ASP A 262 -9.62 -6.23 29.80
N ASN A 263 -8.87 -5.12 29.88
CA ASN A 263 -8.39 -4.40 28.70
C ASN A 263 -6.94 -4.81 28.31
N GLY A 264 -6.46 -5.95 28.78
CA GLY A 264 -5.20 -6.54 28.40
C GLY A 264 -3.97 -6.00 29.16
N LYS A 265 -2.97 -6.87 29.30
CA LYS A 265 -1.69 -6.63 29.97
C LYS A 265 -0.57 -6.75 28.94
N VAL A 266 0.11 -5.66 28.68
CA VAL A 266 1.23 -5.60 27.72
C VAL A 266 2.56 -5.50 28.46
N LEU A 267 3.51 -6.37 28.14
CA LEU A 267 4.91 -6.21 28.48
C LEU A 267 5.67 -5.68 27.27
N ILE A 268 6.39 -4.59 27.45
CA ILE A 268 7.31 -4.05 26.47
C ILE A 268 8.73 -4.30 26.95
N ILE A 269 9.56 -4.95 26.14
CA ILE A 269 10.98 -5.19 26.40
C ILE A 269 11.77 -4.31 25.41
N ALA A 270 12.27 -3.16 25.89
CA ALA A 270 12.77 -2.09 25.04
C ALA A 270 13.75 -1.16 25.81
N GLY A 271 14.39 -0.23 25.12
CA GLY A 271 15.06 0.90 25.75
C GLY A 271 16.32 0.53 26.52
N ALA A 272 17.36 0.06 25.82
CA ALA A 272 18.72 -0.01 26.33
C ALA A 272 19.27 1.38 26.70
N SER A 273 20.42 1.45 27.35
CA SER A 273 21.06 2.72 27.72
C SER A 273 21.23 3.62 26.50
N GLY A 274 20.74 4.86 26.56
CA GLY A 274 20.71 5.82 25.46
C GLY A 274 19.52 5.69 24.51
N PHE A 275 18.70 4.64 24.61
CA PHE A 275 17.55 4.38 23.71
C PHE A 275 16.19 4.37 24.44
N GLY A 276 16.08 5.08 25.57
CA GLY A 276 14.84 5.19 26.34
C GLY A 276 13.67 5.77 25.57
N GLY A 277 13.91 6.59 24.53
CA GLY A 277 12.88 7.17 23.67
C GLY A 277 12.03 6.11 22.95
N ALA A 278 12.64 5.03 22.47
CA ALA A 278 11.93 3.94 21.83
C ALA A 278 10.93 3.25 22.78
N ALA A 279 11.35 3.01 24.03
CA ALA A 279 10.48 2.46 25.07
C ALA A 279 9.31 3.40 25.43
N ILE A 280 9.56 4.72 25.46
CA ILE A 280 8.52 5.74 25.71
C ILE A 280 7.48 5.74 24.59
N LEU A 281 7.91 5.69 23.32
CA LEU A 281 7.04 5.71 22.16
C LEU A 281 6.20 4.43 22.09
N CYS A 282 6.82 3.25 22.28
CA CYS A 282 6.11 1.99 22.30
C CYS A 282 5.08 1.93 23.44
N GLY A 283 5.48 2.33 24.68
CA GLY A 283 4.57 2.44 25.81
C GLY A 283 3.43 3.43 25.60
N THR A 284 3.71 4.56 24.95
CA THR A 284 2.69 5.55 24.58
C THR A 284 1.70 4.95 23.56
N GLY A 285 2.19 4.24 22.55
CA GLY A 285 1.36 3.54 21.57
C GLY A 285 0.40 2.57 22.26
N ALA A 286 0.91 1.73 23.16
CA ALA A 286 0.11 0.78 23.92
C ALA A 286 -0.97 1.44 24.78
N LEU A 287 -0.63 2.48 25.52
CA LEU A 287 -1.59 3.21 26.37
C LEU A 287 -2.66 3.94 25.54
N ARG A 288 -2.26 4.63 24.45
CA ARG A 288 -3.17 5.42 23.61
C ARG A 288 -4.11 4.57 22.77
N SER A 289 -3.73 3.33 22.48
CA SER A 289 -4.60 2.36 21.80
C SER A 289 -5.43 1.50 22.74
N GLY A 290 -5.25 1.66 24.07
CA GLY A 290 -6.24 1.17 25.03
C GLY A 290 -5.80 0.01 25.92
N ALA A 291 -4.53 -0.39 25.96
CA ALA A 291 -4.05 -1.39 26.92
C ALA A 291 -4.40 -0.97 28.37
N GLY A 292 -4.93 -1.92 29.13
CA GLY A 292 -5.36 -1.65 30.50
C GLY A 292 -4.19 -1.51 31.49
N LEU A 293 -3.14 -2.30 31.28
CA LEU A 293 -1.90 -2.28 32.07
C LEU A 293 -0.69 -2.48 31.17
N VAL A 294 0.33 -1.63 31.33
CA VAL A 294 1.56 -1.71 30.54
C VAL A 294 2.78 -1.73 31.47
N LYS A 295 3.59 -2.78 31.37
CA LYS A 295 4.92 -2.86 31.98
C LYS A 295 5.97 -2.63 30.90
N VAL A 296 7.03 -1.93 31.25
CA VAL A 296 8.19 -1.70 30.39
C VAL A 296 9.44 -2.20 31.07
N ALA A 297 10.05 -3.24 30.51
CA ALA A 297 11.36 -3.72 30.91
C ALA A 297 12.42 -2.93 30.13
N LEU A 298 13.16 -2.08 30.84
CA LEU A 298 14.15 -1.17 30.28
C LEU A 298 15.32 -0.95 31.23
N GLU A 299 16.38 -0.32 30.75
CA GLU A 299 17.52 0.07 31.60
C GLU A 299 17.10 1.10 32.65
N LYS A 300 17.65 0.96 33.87
CA LYS A 300 17.35 1.85 34.99
C LYS A 300 17.64 3.31 34.72
N ASP A 301 18.64 3.59 33.89
CA ASP A 301 19.03 4.95 33.49
C ASP A 301 17.86 5.68 32.77
N ASN A 302 16.94 4.96 32.19
CA ASN A 302 15.79 5.49 31.44
C ASN A 302 14.50 5.62 32.28
N TYR A 303 14.48 5.12 33.54
CA TYR A 303 13.28 5.12 34.41
C TYR A 303 12.72 6.52 34.61
N GLN A 304 13.59 7.47 35.00
CA GLN A 304 13.15 8.84 35.26
C GLN A 304 12.56 9.49 34.02
N ALA A 305 13.20 9.31 32.85
CA ALA A 305 12.71 9.85 31.59
C ALA A 305 11.34 9.24 31.22
N LEU A 306 11.20 7.92 31.33
CA LEU A 306 9.94 7.22 31.04
C LEU A 306 8.80 7.74 31.92
N LEU A 307 8.99 7.74 33.25
CA LEU A 307 7.96 8.13 34.22
C LEU A 307 7.63 9.63 34.16
N SER A 308 8.58 10.47 33.75
CA SER A 308 8.33 11.92 33.55
C SER A 308 7.38 12.18 32.36
N VAL A 309 7.40 11.31 31.33
CA VAL A 309 6.56 11.45 30.12
C VAL A 309 5.25 10.67 30.28
N ARG A 310 5.32 9.48 30.90
CA ARG A 310 4.19 8.55 31.05
C ARG A 310 4.21 7.90 32.44
N PRO A 311 3.70 8.57 33.48
CA PRO A 311 3.65 8.01 34.82
C PRO A 311 2.70 6.81 34.94
N GLU A 312 1.89 6.55 33.94
CA GLU A 312 1.00 5.39 33.88
C GLU A 312 1.72 4.07 33.58
N LEU A 313 2.97 4.14 33.07
CA LEU A 313 3.80 2.97 32.77
C LEU A 313 4.46 2.42 34.02
N MET A 314 4.53 1.10 34.14
CA MET A 314 5.20 0.39 35.23
C MET A 314 6.58 -0.10 34.77
N THR A 315 7.63 0.24 35.47
CA THR A 315 9.01 -0.15 35.12
C THR A 315 9.37 -1.54 35.63
N VAL A 316 10.17 -2.29 34.87
CA VAL A 316 10.77 -3.56 35.19
C VAL A 316 12.28 -3.47 34.92
N ASP A 317 13.11 -3.98 35.81
CA ASP A 317 14.56 -3.99 35.62
C ASP A 317 14.94 -5.00 34.51
N LEU A 318 15.40 -4.49 33.38
CA LEU A 318 15.83 -5.29 32.23
C LEU A 318 17.03 -6.21 32.55
N ASN A 319 17.84 -5.85 33.54
CA ASN A 319 19.02 -6.61 33.94
C ASN A 319 18.72 -7.67 35.04
N SER A 320 17.51 -7.71 35.57
CA SER A 320 17.08 -8.73 36.52
C SER A 320 16.31 -9.85 35.80
N ALA A 321 16.97 -11.00 35.63
CA ALA A 321 16.31 -12.17 35.00
C ALA A 321 15.02 -12.59 35.74
N GLU A 322 15.03 -12.53 37.09
CA GLU A 322 13.86 -12.86 37.92
C GLU A 322 12.70 -11.85 37.69
N ALA A 323 13.02 -10.55 37.66
CA ALA A 323 12.00 -9.53 37.44
C ALA A 323 11.43 -9.61 36.01
N LEU A 324 12.28 -9.89 35.01
CA LEU A 324 11.87 -10.07 33.63
C LEU A 324 10.97 -11.30 33.48
N GLN A 325 11.34 -12.47 34.06
CA GLN A 325 10.52 -13.68 34.02
C GLN A 325 9.14 -13.45 34.64
N LYS A 326 9.06 -12.82 35.82
CA LYS A 326 7.79 -12.46 36.46
C LYS A 326 6.94 -11.52 35.60
N ALA A 327 7.57 -10.66 34.82
CA ALA A 327 6.86 -9.76 33.90
C ALA A 327 6.36 -10.50 32.66
N ILE A 328 7.13 -11.45 32.14
CA ILE A 328 6.73 -12.36 31.04
C ILE A 328 5.52 -13.18 31.48
N ASP A 329 5.57 -13.82 32.64
CA ASP A 329 4.47 -14.63 33.16
C ASP A 329 3.18 -13.83 33.36
N TRP A 330 3.31 -12.55 33.77
CA TRP A 330 2.18 -11.64 34.01
C TRP A 330 1.50 -11.14 32.73
N ALA A 331 2.21 -11.00 31.62
CA ALA A 331 1.74 -10.38 30.39
C ALA A 331 0.78 -11.29 29.63
N ASP A 332 -0.19 -10.70 28.92
CA ASP A 332 -1.01 -11.36 27.90
C ASP A 332 -0.31 -11.29 26.54
N VAL A 333 0.35 -10.15 26.26
CA VAL A 333 1.11 -9.91 25.01
C VAL A 333 2.45 -9.25 25.35
N ILE A 334 3.48 -9.63 24.60
CA ILE A 334 4.84 -9.11 24.75
C ILE A 334 5.25 -8.38 23.47
N ALA A 335 5.77 -7.16 23.58
CA ALA A 335 6.44 -6.46 22.50
C ALA A 335 7.94 -6.38 22.81
N VAL A 336 8.79 -6.74 21.85
CA VAL A 336 10.23 -6.83 22.07
C VAL A 336 11.01 -6.24 20.91
N GLY A 337 12.06 -5.46 21.22
CA GLY A 337 13.02 -5.02 20.22
C GLY A 337 13.33 -3.53 20.18
N PRO A 338 12.35 -2.61 20.30
CA PRO A 338 12.60 -1.17 20.18
C PRO A 338 13.78 -0.69 21.05
N GLY A 339 14.88 -0.29 20.41
CA GLY A 339 16.07 0.23 21.09
C GLY A 339 16.74 -0.71 22.10
N LEU A 340 16.73 -2.03 21.87
CA LEU A 340 17.42 -3.01 22.74
C LEU A 340 18.92 -3.16 22.43
N GLY A 341 19.32 -2.81 21.20
CA GLY A 341 20.64 -3.09 20.66
C GLY A 341 20.79 -4.54 20.17
N VAL A 342 21.69 -4.73 19.22
CA VAL A 342 22.01 -6.03 18.62
C VAL A 342 23.19 -6.65 19.37
N ASN A 343 22.94 -7.37 20.45
CA ASN A 343 23.93 -7.90 21.37
C ASN A 343 23.48 -9.24 21.99
N GLU A 344 24.37 -9.91 22.73
CA GLU A 344 24.11 -11.19 23.40
C GLU A 344 22.95 -11.16 24.41
N ARG A 345 22.72 -10.02 25.08
CA ARG A 345 21.60 -9.90 26.02
C ARG A 345 20.28 -9.98 25.25
N THR A 346 20.16 -9.24 24.16
CA THR A 346 18.97 -9.30 23.29
C THR A 346 18.77 -10.71 22.77
N GLN A 347 19.83 -11.40 22.36
CA GLN A 347 19.74 -12.80 21.95
C GLN A 347 19.17 -13.70 23.06
N ARG A 348 19.73 -13.64 24.29
CA ARG A 348 19.20 -14.42 25.45
C ARG A 348 17.73 -14.11 25.75
N ILE A 349 17.31 -12.86 25.60
CA ILE A 349 15.88 -12.50 25.74
C ILE A 349 15.05 -13.20 24.69
N LEU A 350 15.47 -13.19 23.43
CA LEU A 350 14.75 -13.86 22.35
C LEU A 350 14.70 -15.38 22.54
N ASP A 351 15.80 -16.00 22.96
CA ASP A 351 15.86 -17.43 23.31
C ASP A 351 14.85 -17.77 24.42
N THR A 352 14.74 -16.91 25.46
CA THR A 352 13.73 -17.08 26.52
C THR A 352 12.30 -16.96 25.98
N LEU A 353 12.06 -16.02 25.05
CA LEU A 353 10.74 -15.82 24.45
C LEU A 353 10.37 -16.91 23.45
N ASP A 354 11.33 -17.64 22.92
CA ASP A 354 11.07 -18.76 22.02
C ASP A 354 10.36 -19.92 22.74
N ASP A 355 10.66 -20.13 24.02
CA ASP A 355 10.01 -21.12 24.87
C ASP A 355 8.59 -20.70 25.33
N VAL A 356 8.18 -19.44 25.10
CA VAL A 356 6.86 -18.92 25.49
C VAL A 356 5.85 -19.22 24.38
N ILE A 357 5.11 -20.32 24.51
CA ILE A 357 4.18 -20.81 23.50
C ILE A 357 2.71 -20.41 23.73
N ASP A 358 2.39 -19.93 24.93
CA ASP A 358 1.03 -19.58 25.38
C ASP A 358 0.69 -18.08 25.24
N LYS A 359 1.59 -17.29 24.70
CA LYS A 359 1.45 -15.82 24.57
C LYS A 359 1.81 -15.34 23.18
N TYR A 360 1.23 -14.21 22.81
CA TYR A 360 1.59 -13.53 21.57
C TYR A 360 2.80 -12.63 21.77
N VAL A 361 3.74 -12.66 20.82
CA VAL A 361 4.95 -11.85 20.87
C VAL A 361 5.10 -11.03 19.58
N VAL A 362 5.25 -9.71 19.73
CA VAL A 362 5.50 -8.76 18.63
C VAL A 362 6.99 -8.42 18.61
N TYR A 363 7.66 -8.80 17.52
CA TYR A 363 9.09 -8.54 17.30
C TYR A 363 9.27 -7.36 16.34
N ASP A 364 10.04 -6.38 16.74
CA ASP A 364 10.37 -5.19 15.95
C ASP A 364 11.84 -4.79 16.09
N ALA A 365 12.33 -3.95 15.21
CA ALA A 365 13.63 -3.27 15.31
C ALA A 365 14.81 -4.21 15.62
N ASP A 366 15.50 -4.00 16.76
CA ASP A 366 16.70 -4.76 17.12
C ASP A 366 16.44 -6.25 17.34
N ALA A 367 15.23 -6.63 17.75
CA ALA A 367 14.84 -8.04 17.81
C ALA A 367 14.88 -8.69 16.42
N LEU A 368 14.39 -8.03 15.38
CA LEU A 368 14.46 -8.53 14.00
C LEU A 368 15.90 -8.60 13.49
N ASN A 369 16.73 -7.63 13.86
CA ASN A 369 18.16 -7.63 13.54
C ASN A 369 18.91 -8.80 14.19
N VAL A 370 18.52 -9.22 15.38
CA VAL A 370 19.06 -10.43 16.04
C VAL A 370 18.51 -11.68 15.35
N LEU A 371 17.19 -11.76 15.10
CA LEU A 371 16.56 -12.88 14.40
C LEU A 371 17.16 -13.14 13.01
N SER A 372 17.62 -12.11 12.31
CA SER A 372 18.25 -12.27 10.99
C SER A 372 19.56 -13.08 11.03
N LYS A 373 20.16 -13.28 12.21
CA LYS A 373 21.40 -14.05 12.41
C LYS A 373 21.17 -15.51 12.81
N TYR A 374 19.92 -15.91 13.05
CA TYR A 374 19.59 -17.28 13.38
C TYR A 374 19.65 -18.13 12.10
N GLU A 375 20.40 -19.23 12.13
CA GLU A 375 20.57 -20.17 11.01
C GLU A 375 19.38 -21.13 10.89
N GLU A 376 18.68 -21.42 12.00
CA GLU A 376 17.56 -22.35 12.05
C GLU A 376 16.22 -21.66 11.76
N LYS A 377 15.23 -22.46 11.29
CA LYS A 377 13.86 -21.96 11.06
C LYS A 377 13.22 -21.56 12.38
N PHE A 378 12.98 -20.27 12.50
CA PHE A 378 12.30 -19.66 13.65
C PHE A 378 10.80 -19.54 13.36
N TYR A 379 10.15 -20.67 13.03
CA TYR A 379 8.73 -20.69 12.68
C TYR A 379 7.87 -20.81 13.95
N ASN A 380 6.95 -19.85 14.16
CA ASN A 380 6.01 -19.89 15.28
C ASN A 380 4.73 -19.13 14.94
N GLU A 381 3.56 -19.74 15.16
CA GLU A 381 2.26 -19.18 14.80
C GLU A 381 1.79 -18.06 15.76
N ASN A 382 2.34 -17.96 16.97
CA ASN A 382 1.97 -16.96 17.98
C ASN A 382 2.80 -15.68 17.90
N ARG A 383 3.34 -15.34 16.72
CA ARG A 383 4.26 -14.23 16.53
C ARG A 383 3.79 -13.22 15.52
N VAL A 384 4.18 -11.98 15.79
CA VAL A 384 4.12 -10.89 14.81
C VAL A 384 5.55 -10.40 14.57
N ILE A 385 5.92 -10.25 13.32
CA ILE A 385 7.15 -9.51 12.95
C ILE A 385 6.77 -8.27 12.13
N THR A 386 7.42 -7.14 12.43
CA THR A 386 7.09 -5.84 11.83
C THR A 386 8.28 -5.20 11.11
N PRO A 387 8.93 -5.89 10.13
CA PRO A 387 10.11 -5.36 9.49
C PRO A 387 9.82 -4.16 8.59
N HIS A 388 10.71 -3.16 8.59
CA HIS A 388 10.84 -2.23 7.47
C HIS A 388 11.67 -2.89 6.33
N PRO A 389 11.72 -2.33 5.10
CA PRO A 389 12.41 -2.99 3.97
C PRO A 389 13.87 -3.40 4.25
N GLY A 390 14.62 -2.60 5.02
CA GLY A 390 16.00 -2.95 5.39
C GLY A 390 16.11 -4.12 6.36
N GLU A 391 15.18 -4.26 7.31
CA GLU A 391 15.07 -5.42 8.21
C GLU A 391 14.61 -6.66 7.44
N ALA A 392 13.62 -6.51 6.57
CA ALA A 392 13.14 -7.58 5.70
C ALA A 392 14.25 -8.14 4.79
N ALA A 393 15.08 -7.27 4.23
CA ALA A 393 16.21 -7.64 3.40
C ALA A 393 17.23 -8.50 4.18
N ARG A 394 17.54 -8.11 5.44
CA ARG A 394 18.41 -8.92 6.32
C ARG A 394 17.79 -10.27 6.67
N LEU A 395 16.49 -10.28 6.99
CA LEU A 395 15.76 -11.50 7.34
C LEU A 395 15.69 -12.50 6.18
N LEU A 396 15.56 -12.02 4.95
CA LEU A 396 15.49 -12.86 3.74
C LEU A 396 16.87 -13.10 3.08
N GLY A 397 17.92 -12.39 3.50
CA GLY A 397 19.25 -12.48 2.88
C GLY A 397 19.29 -11.92 1.45
N CYS A 398 18.54 -10.85 1.18
CA CYS A 398 18.46 -10.18 -0.12
C CYS A 398 18.72 -8.67 0.00
N THR A 399 18.54 -7.91 -1.09
CA THR A 399 18.71 -6.46 -1.08
C THR A 399 17.40 -5.72 -0.80
N VAL A 400 17.47 -4.45 -0.39
CA VAL A 400 16.30 -3.59 -0.18
C VAL A 400 15.53 -3.38 -1.49
N GLU A 401 16.26 -3.25 -2.59
CA GLU A 401 15.68 -3.12 -3.93
C GLU A 401 14.84 -4.36 -4.30
N ALA A 402 15.30 -5.56 -3.95
CA ALA A 402 14.54 -6.80 -4.18
C ALA A 402 13.25 -6.85 -3.36
N ILE A 403 13.28 -6.35 -2.11
CA ILE A 403 12.07 -6.22 -1.28
C ILE A 403 11.07 -5.23 -1.91
N ASN A 404 11.55 -4.05 -2.34
CA ASN A 404 10.69 -3.00 -2.89
C ASN A 404 10.17 -3.36 -4.29
N ALA A 405 10.92 -4.14 -5.07
CA ALA A 405 10.49 -4.60 -6.39
C ALA A 405 9.26 -5.53 -6.32
N ASP A 406 9.10 -6.29 -5.24
CA ASP A 406 7.94 -7.17 -5.00
C ASP A 406 7.67 -7.27 -3.50
N ARG A 407 6.94 -6.29 -2.96
CA ARG A 407 6.62 -6.18 -1.53
C ARG A 407 5.66 -7.28 -1.06
N LEU A 408 4.67 -7.63 -1.90
CA LEU A 408 3.71 -8.68 -1.58
C LEU A 408 4.38 -10.05 -1.50
N GLY A 409 5.13 -10.42 -2.53
CA GLY A 409 5.89 -11.68 -2.55
C GLY A 409 6.95 -11.72 -1.44
N SER A 410 7.60 -10.60 -1.12
CA SER A 410 8.54 -10.50 0.00
C SER A 410 7.86 -10.71 1.36
N CYS A 411 6.68 -10.13 1.57
CA CYS A 411 5.89 -10.33 2.78
C CYS A 411 5.45 -11.79 2.94
N TYR A 412 5.00 -12.43 1.86
CA TYR A 412 4.66 -13.85 1.86
C TYR A 412 5.87 -14.75 2.15
N LYS A 413 7.05 -14.49 1.57
CA LYS A 413 8.31 -15.22 1.87
C LYS A 413 8.73 -15.06 3.33
N LEU A 414 8.55 -13.88 3.93
CA LEU A 414 8.80 -13.69 5.36
C LEU A 414 7.85 -14.54 6.20
N TRP A 415 6.56 -14.57 5.84
CA TRP A 415 5.60 -15.44 6.51
C TRP A 415 5.97 -16.94 6.39
N GLN A 416 6.36 -17.40 5.21
CA GLN A 416 6.82 -18.80 5.01
C GLN A 416 8.02 -19.16 5.90
N LYS A 417 8.88 -18.19 6.19
CA LYS A 417 10.08 -18.39 7.01
C LYS A 417 9.80 -18.32 8.50
N PHE A 418 8.94 -17.39 8.95
CA PHE A 418 8.76 -17.05 10.36
C PHE A 418 7.41 -17.47 10.94
N GLY A 419 6.39 -17.70 10.14
CA GLY A 419 5.02 -18.00 10.56
C GLY A 419 4.29 -16.80 11.13
N GLY A 420 3.21 -17.06 11.85
CA GLY A 420 2.39 -16.06 12.52
C GLY A 420 1.85 -14.98 11.60
N VAL A 421 2.05 -13.71 11.94
CA VAL A 421 1.66 -12.56 11.13
C VAL A 421 2.86 -11.67 10.82
N VAL A 422 3.03 -11.33 9.56
CA VAL A 422 4.08 -10.43 9.07
C VAL A 422 3.47 -9.09 8.67
N LEU A 423 4.03 -8.00 9.16
CA LEU A 423 3.72 -6.64 8.69
C LEU A 423 4.98 -6.03 8.06
N LEU A 424 5.03 -5.96 6.73
CA LEU A 424 6.09 -5.28 5.99
C LEU A 424 5.78 -3.78 5.89
N LYS A 425 6.48 -2.98 6.71
CA LYS A 425 6.34 -1.51 6.77
C LYS A 425 6.71 -0.82 5.45
N GLY A 426 6.11 0.32 5.18
CA GLY A 426 6.42 1.21 4.04
C GLY A 426 5.15 1.67 3.33
N THR A 427 5.32 2.35 2.18
CA THR A 427 4.20 2.84 1.36
C THR A 427 3.33 1.67 0.90
N GLY A 428 2.02 1.71 1.23
CA GLY A 428 1.16 0.55 1.09
C GLY A 428 1.70 -0.59 1.95
N THR A 429 1.68 -0.43 3.28
CA THR A 429 2.08 -1.48 4.23
C THR A 429 1.36 -2.79 3.92
N VAL A 430 2.10 -3.89 3.86
CA VAL A 430 1.55 -5.22 3.54
C VAL A 430 1.53 -6.08 4.80
N VAL A 431 0.39 -6.72 5.07
CA VAL A 431 0.23 -7.71 6.15
C VAL A 431 -0.04 -9.08 5.55
N CYS A 432 0.62 -10.12 6.04
CA CYS A 432 0.43 -11.52 5.63
C CYS A 432 0.25 -12.42 6.84
N ASP A 433 -0.80 -13.25 6.84
CA ASP A 433 -1.09 -14.27 7.86
C ASP A 433 -1.00 -15.71 7.29
N GLY A 434 -0.61 -15.82 6.00
CA GLY A 434 -0.53 -17.06 5.27
C GLY A 434 -1.82 -17.45 4.53
N ASN A 435 -2.96 -16.91 4.91
CA ASN A 435 -4.23 -17.14 4.23
C ASN A 435 -4.59 -16.01 3.27
N ARG A 436 -4.05 -14.81 3.52
CA ARG A 436 -4.21 -13.63 2.66
C ARG A 436 -3.07 -12.63 2.79
N LEU A 437 -3.00 -11.74 1.80
CA LEU A 437 -2.20 -10.53 1.81
C LEU A 437 -3.14 -9.32 1.96
N SER A 438 -2.88 -8.45 2.91
CA SER A 438 -3.67 -7.23 3.13
C SER A 438 -2.82 -6.00 2.89
N ILE A 439 -3.22 -5.12 1.96
CA ILE A 439 -2.55 -3.84 1.68
C ILE A 439 -3.27 -2.74 2.44
N ILE A 440 -2.56 -2.03 3.31
CA ILE A 440 -3.11 -0.89 4.05
C ILE A 440 -3.09 0.32 3.12
N ASN A 441 -4.26 0.68 2.61
CA ASN A 441 -4.45 1.75 1.61
C ASN A 441 -4.64 3.12 2.26
N GLU A 442 -3.86 3.40 3.27
CA GLU A 442 -3.80 4.69 3.96
C GLU A 442 -2.37 4.96 4.40
N GLY A 443 -2.07 6.20 4.70
CA GLY A 443 -0.77 6.60 5.18
C GLY A 443 -0.47 8.07 4.87
N SER A 444 0.68 8.51 5.31
CA SER A 444 1.16 9.86 5.06
C SER A 444 2.68 9.89 5.15
N PRO A 445 3.37 10.70 4.34
CA PRO A 445 4.79 10.97 4.53
C PRO A 445 5.12 11.55 5.92
N ALA A 446 4.14 12.05 6.66
CA ALA A 446 4.28 12.47 8.07
C ALA A 446 4.77 11.35 9.00
N LEU A 447 4.54 10.08 8.62
CA LEU A 447 5.02 8.91 9.36
C LEU A 447 6.49 8.54 9.06
N ALA A 448 7.11 9.17 8.08
CA ALA A 448 8.51 8.93 7.71
C ALA A 448 9.47 9.64 8.69
N THR A 449 9.35 9.34 9.97
CA THR A 449 10.16 9.91 11.06
C THR A 449 10.58 8.82 12.06
N GLY A 450 11.72 9.03 12.72
CA GLY A 450 12.23 8.09 13.74
C GLY A 450 11.24 7.87 14.88
N GLY A 451 11.05 6.62 15.31
CA GLY A 451 10.15 6.24 16.38
C GLY A 451 8.70 5.96 15.97
N SER A 452 8.33 6.20 14.70
CA SER A 452 6.99 5.90 14.18
C SER A 452 6.70 4.39 14.24
N GLY A 453 7.71 3.54 13.94
CA GLY A 453 7.63 2.09 14.12
C GLY A 453 7.44 1.67 15.58
N ASP A 454 8.18 2.30 16.50
CA ASP A 454 8.06 2.00 17.93
C ASP A 454 6.62 2.26 18.44
N LEU A 455 6.03 3.38 18.02
CA LEU A 455 4.63 3.72 18.32
C LEU A 455 3.68 2.64 17.78
N LEU A 456 3.86 2.21 16.53
CA LEU A 456 3.05 1.17 15.86
C LEU A 456 3.15 -0.16 16.61
N THR A 457 4.34 -0.57 17.04
CA THR A 457 4.58 -1.80 17.80
C THR A 457 3.76 -1.81 19.10
N GLY A 458 3.73 -0.70 19.81
CA GLY A 458 2.88 -0.54 21.00
C GLY A 458 1.38 -0.62 20.70
N ILE A 459 0.94 0.00 19.60
CA ILE A 459 -0.46 -0.04 19.14
C ILE A 459 -0.88 -1.49 18.87
N ILE A 460 -0.09 -2.22 18.09
CA ILE A 460 -0.38 -3.62 17.71
C ILE A 460 -0.45 -4.50 18.97
N ALA A 461 0.56 -4.44 19.85
CA ALA A 461 0.59 -5.23 21.08
C ALA A 461 -0.64 -4.97 21.96
N SER A 462 -1.05 -3.72 22.08
CA SER A 462 -2.25 -3.33 22.82
C SER A 462 -3.55 -3.89 22.25
N LEU A 463 -3.72 -3.83 20.94
CA LEU A 463 -4.94 -4.30 20.28
C LEU A 463 -5.07 -5.83 20.34
N ILE A 464 -3.96 -6.54 20.21
CA ILE A 464 -3.91 -7.99 20.42
C ILE A 464 -4.28 -8.31 21.88
N ALA A 465 -3.72 -7.59 22.85
CA ALA A 465 -3.99 -7.79 24.28
C ALA A 465 -5.46 -7.51 24.67
N GLN A 466 -6.16 -6.66 23.92
CA GLN A 466 -7.59 -6.40 24.07
C GLN A 466 -8.47 -7.46 23.39
N GLY A 467 -7.91 -8.55 22.85
CA GLY A 467 -8.64 -9.71 22.37
C GLY A 467 -8.96 -9.71 20.87
N LEU A 468 -8.36 -8.84 20.05
CA LEU A 468 -8.59 -8.86 18.60
C LEU A 468 -7.96 -10.06 17.87
N GLY A 469 -7.11 -10.84 18.55
CA GLY A 469 -6.29 -11.87 17.91
C GLY A 469 -5.12 -11.29 17.11
N LEU A 470 -4.24 -12.16 16.61
CA LEU A 470 -2.99 -11.73 15.96
C LEU A 470 -3.26 -10.95 14.69
N GLU A 471 -3.91 -11.55 13.72
CA GLU A 471 -4.13 -10.98 12.39
C GLU A 471 -4.90 -9.64 12.47
N MET A 472 -6.07 -9.67 13.11
CA MET A 472 -6.93 -8.49 13.18
C MET A 472 -6.28 -7.39 14.02
N GLY A 473 -5.56 -7.72 15.10
CA GLY A 473 -4.83 -6.75 15.91
C GLY A 473 -3.72 -6.04 15.11
N VAL A 474 -3.05 -6.74 14.20
CA VAL A 474 -2.03 -6.17 13.30
C VAL A 474 -2.68 -5.28 12.24
N ILE A 475 -3.73 -5.74 11.56
CA ILE A 475 -4.43 -4.97 10.51
C ILE A 475 -5.06 -3.70 11.10
N VAL A 476 -5.80 -3.83 12.20
CA VAL A 476 -6.44 -2.67 12.88
C VAL A 476 -5.37 -1.69 13.37
N GLY A 477 -4.28 -2.19 13.96
CA GLY A 477 -3.18 -1.35 14.42
C GLY A 477 -2.52 -0.58 13.28
N ALA A 478 -2.27 -1.24 12.16
CA ALA A 478 -1.68 -0.62 10.98
C ALA A 478 -2.61 0.45 10.37
N CYS A 479 -3.91 0.16 10.21
CA CYS A 479 -4.90 1.13 9.71
C CYS A 479 -5.03 2.35 10.63
N ILE A 480 -5.12 2.14 11.95
CA ILE A 480 -5.20 3.25 12.92
C ILE A 480 -3.95 4.11 12.85
N HIS A 481 -2.75 3.51 12.83
CA HIS A 481 -1.50 4.24 12.75
C HIS A 481 -1.38 5.03 11.45
N ALA A 482 -1.70 4.41 10.32
CA ALA A 482 -1.67 5.03 9.00
C ALA A 482 -2.64 6.22 8.92
N ARG A 483 -3.89 6.03 9.36
CA ARG A 483 -4.93 7.07 9.40
C ARG A 483 -4.58 8.20 10.36
N ALA A 484 -4.06 7.88 11.54
CA ALA A 484 -3.60 8.88 12.51
C ALA A 484 -2.50 9.77 11.94
N GLY A 485 -1.54 9.19 11.22
CA GLY A 485 -0.50 9.93 10.51
C GLY A 485 -1.05 10.81 9.40
N ALA A 486 -2.03 10.33 8.63
CA ALA A 486 -2.69 11.11 7.59
C ALA A 486 -3.43 12.32 8.16
N ILE A 487 -4.22 12.13 9.22
CA ILE A 487 -4.93 13.22 9.89
C ILE A 487 -3.96 14.23 10.50
N CYS A 488 -2.91 13.76 11.17
CA CYS A 488 -1.88 14.64 11.75
C CYS A 488 -1.19 15.47 10.67
N GLY A 489 -0.74 14.83 9.58
CA GLY A 489 -0.10 15.52 8.46
C GLY A 489 -1.01 16.54 7.79
N GLN A 490 -2.30 16.24 7.66
CA GLN A 490 -3.29 17.15 7.09
C GLN A 490 -3.57 18.36 7.99
N LYS A 491 -3.68 18.16 9.31
CA LYS A 491 -4.06 19.22 10.27
C LYS A 491 -2.89 20.04 10.78
N GLU A 492 -1.74 19.41 10.99
CA GLU A 492 -0.59 20.03 11.66
C GLU A 492 0.61 20.22 10.71
N GLY A 493 0.56 19.60 9.51
CA GLY A 493 1.62 19.65 8.51
C GLY A 493 2.42 18.32 8.47
N VAL A 494 2.92 18.00 7.28
CA VAL A 494 3.67 16.76 7.03
C VAL A 494 5.09 16.84 7.59
N ILE A 495 5.75 17.99 7.38
CA ILE A 495 7.15 18.21 7.81
C ILE A 495 7.17 18.58 9.29
N GLY A 496 7.96 17.86 10.08
CA GLY A 496 8.10 18.11 11.53
C GLY A 496 7.11 17.36 12.42
N THR A 497 6.21 16.55 11.84
CA THR A 497 5.33 15.64 12.61
C THR A 497 6.16 14.60 13.36
N LEU A 498 5.90 14.43 14.64
CA LEU A 498 6.56 13.48 15.52
C LEU A 498 5.57 12.39 15.99
N PRO A 499 6.06 11.18 16.39
CA PRO A 499 5.19 10.08 16.83
C PRO A 499 4.24 10.44 17.98
N LEU A 500 4.66 11.32 18.91
CA LEU A 500 3.79 11.76 19.99
C LEU A 500 2.64 12.66 19.52
N ASP A 501 2.81 13.38 18.42
CA ASP A 501 1.73 14.16 17.79
C ASP A 501 0.70 13.22 17.18
N VAL A 502 1.16 12.20 16.46
CA VAL A 502 0.31 11.14 15.88
C VAL A 502 -0.47 10.40 16.97
N SER A 503 0.12 10.18 18.15
CA SER A 503 -0.51 9.46 19.26
C SER A 503 -1.83 10.06 19.77
N LYS A 504 -2.07 11.36 19.53
CA LYS A 504 -3.35 12.04 19.86
C LYS A 504 -4.47 11.46 19.00
N TYR A 505 -4.21 11.34 17.71
CA TYR A 505 -5.16 10.82 16.72
C TYR A 505 -5.38 9.31 16.86
N VAL A 506 -4.37 8.55 17.28
CA VAL A 506 -4.55 7.13 17.67
C VAL A 506 -5.67 7.01 18.69
N ARG A 507 -5.66 7.84 19.76
CA ARG A 507 -6.70 7.82 20.79
C ARG A 507 -8.09 8.18 20.24
N GLU A 508 -8.19 9.08 19.27
CA GLU A 508 -9.47 9.43 18.63
C GLU A 508 -10.01 8.24 17.83
N LEU A 509 -9.15 7.67 16.99
CA LEU A 509 -9.50 6.59 16.06
C LEU A 509 -9.90 5.29 16.78
N VAL A 510 -9.21 4.88 17.85
CA VAL A 510 -9.62 3.69 18.63
C VAL A 510 -10.99 3.85 19.29
N ASN A 511 -11.51 5.07 19.42
CA ASN A 511 -12.84 5.39 19.88
C ASN A 511 -13.84 5.62 18.72
N GLY A 512 -13.50 5.26 17.49
CA GLY A 512 -14.35 5.42 16.32
C GLY A 512 -14.54 6.87 15.85
N ARG A 513 -13.73 7.81 16.32
CA ARG A 513 -13.77 9.24 15.97
C ARG A 513 -12.76 9.50 14.85
N ASP A 514 -13.26 9.81 13.64
CA ASP A 514 -12.49 10.11 12.44
C ASP A 514 -12.70 11.58 12.02
#